data_da41b4ad414b157748466e125717922d
#
_entry.id   da41b4ad414b157748466e125717922d
#
_cell.length_a   1.000
_cell.length_b   1.000
_cell.length_c   1.000
_cell.angle_alpha   90.00
_cell.angle_beta   90.00
_cell.angle_gamma   90.00
#
_symmetry.space_group_name_H-M   'P 1'
#
loop_
_entity.id
_entity.type
_entity.pdbx_description
1 polymer ?
#
loop_
_entity_poly.entity_id
_entity_poly.type
_entity_poly.pdbx_seq_one_letter_code
_entity_poly.pdbx_strand_id
1 'polypeptide(L)'
;MKLLVLVACFLVSVPLRAQDVGLPIGAKPRAVTVADLDGKPVPLAQLIGNKPALIEFWATWCPRCQALEPRLKAAYERYGKRVNFIAVAVAVNETPASVRHHLAERPMPFPFVWDSGGNAVRAFQAPTTSYIVILDRAGKVAYTGVGEDQDIDQALSHATATD
;
A
#
# COMPACT_ATOMS: atom_id res chain seq x y z
N MET A 1 -2.57 -18.49 64.79
CA MET A 1 -2.91 -17.33 63.99
C MET A 1 -2.24 -17.50 62.62
N LYS A 2 -2.94 -18.03 61.61
CA LYS A 2 -2.38 -18.30 60.25
C LYS A 2 -2.63 -17.09 59.35
N LEU A 3 -1.57 -16.45 58.92
CA LEU A 3 -1.61 -15.30 58.01
C LEU A 3 -1.78 -15.83 56.57
N LEU A 4 -2.94 -15.60 55.98
CA LEU A 4 -3.20 -15.87 54.55
C LEU A 4 -2.63 -14.71 53.74
N VAL A 5 -1.57 -14.97 52.98
CA VAL A 5 -1.03 -14.02 52.00
C VAL A 5 -1.82 -14.22 50.69
N LEU A 6 -2.69 -13.27 50.35
CA LEU A 6 -3.39 -13.19 49.05
C LEU A 6 -2.41 -12.61 48.00
N VAL A 7 -1.91 -13.47 47.13
CA VAL A 7 -1.15 -13.05 45.94
C VAL A 7 -2.14 -12.61 44.88
N ALA A 8 -2.28 -11.31 44.69
CA ALA A 8 -3.06 -10.73 43.59
C ALA A 8 -2.27 -10.87 42.30
N CYS A 9 -2.70 -11.80 41.41
CA CYS A 9 -2.14 -11.95 40.07
C CYS A 9 -2.69 -10.82 39.18
N PHE A 10 -1.89 -9.78 38.96
CA PHE A 10 -2.21 -8.75 37.94
C PHE A 10 -2.05 -9.36 36.56
N LEU A 11 -3.16 -9.66 35.90
CA LEU A 11 -3.20 -10.00 34.46
C LEU A 11 -2.89 -8.71 33.66
N VAL A 12 -1.63 -8.58 33.26
CA VAL A 12 -1.25 -7.54 32.29
C VAL A 12 -1.82 -7.94 30.93
N SER A 13 -2.91 -7.30 30.54
CA SER A 13 -3.46 -7.43 29.20
C SER A 13 -2.51 -6.75 28.22
N VAL A 14 -1.64 -7.52 27.55
CA VAL A 14 -0.85 -7.04 26.42
C VAL A 14 -1.83 -6.88 25.26
N PRO A 15 -2.03 -5.66 24.72
CA PRO A 15 -2.87 -5.50 23.53
C PRO A 15 -2.22 -6.30 22.39
N LEU A 16 -2.96 -7.26 21.83
CA LEU A 16 -2.58 -7.95 20.61
C LEU A 16 -2.59 -6.88 19.51
N ARG A 17 -1.41 -6.34 19.17
CA ARG A 17 -1.29 -5.51 17.97
C ARG A 17 -1.49 -6.43 16.79
N ALA A 18 -2.45 -6.09 15.92
CA ALA A 18 -2.51 -6.68 14.60
C ALA A 18 -1.10 -6.57 13.99
N GLN A 19 -0.54 -7.70 13.54
CA GLN A 19 0.78 -7.67 12.93
C GLN A 19 0.69 -6.80 11.69
N ASP A 20 1.48 -5.73 11.66
CA ASP A 20 1.64 -4.89 10.48
C ASP A 20 2.14 -5.80 9.35
N VAL A 21 1.38 -5.87 8.26
CA VAL A 21 1.74 -6.69 7.11
C VAL A 21 2.63 -5.84 6.21
N GLY A 22 3.82 -6.33 5.90
CA GLY A 22 4.79 -5.60 5.07
C GLY A 22 5.65 -4.63 5.86
N LEU A 23 5.92 -3.44 5.31
CA LEU A 23 6.77 -2.45 5.96
C LEU A 23 6.06 -1.86 7.21
N PRO A 24 6.71 -1.80 8.39
CA PRO A 24 6.06 -1.35 9.62
C PRO A 24 5.57 0.10 9.55
N ILE A 25 4.50 0.40 10.29
CA ILE A 25 4.00 1.77 10.48
C ILE A 25 5.11 2.67 11.03
N GLY A 26 5.24 3.87 10.47
CA GLY A 26 6.30 4.84 10.80
C GLY A 26 7.64 4.57 10.11
N ALA A 27 7.84 3.42 9.48
CA ALA A 27 9.04 3.14 8.70
C ALA A 27 9.05 3.96 7.40
N LYS A 28 10.25 4.19 6.85
CA LYS A 28 10.44 4.86 5.56
C LYS A 28 10.95 3.85 4.54
N PRO A 29 10.27 3.64 3.40
CA PRO A 29 10.76 2.73 2.38
C PRO A 29 12.08 3.25 1.79
N ARG A 30 12.95 2.32 1.36
CA ARG A 30 14.16 2.68 0.64
C ARG A 30 13.80 3.28 -0.73
N ALA A 31 14.60 4.24 -1.18
CA ALA A 31 14.45 4.77 -2.54
C ALA A 31 14.67 3.67 -3.59
N VAL A 32 13.77 3.60 -4.56
CA VAL A 32 13.82 2.62 -5.66
C VAL A 32 13.47 3.28 -6.98
N THR A 33 14.00 2.69 -8.06
CA THR A 33 13.62 3.00 -9.43
C THR A 33 12.84 1.81 -9.97
N VAL A 34 11.70 2.10 -10.57
CA VAL A 34 10.84 1.19 -11.34
C VAL A 34 10.91 1.59 -12.81
N ALA A 35 10.11 1.01 -13.68
CA ALA A 35 9.95 1.47 -15.05
C ALA A 35 8.52 1.96 -15.29
N ASP A 36 8.32 2.84 -16.26
CA ASP A 36 6.99 2.99 -16.87
C ASP A 36 6.68 1.77 -17.75
N LEU A 37 5.47 1.74 -18.33
CA LEU A 37 5.06 0.62 -19.17
C LEU A 37 5.83 0.56 -20.51
N ASP A 38 6.56 1.62 -20.88
CA ASP A 38 7.43 1.67 -22.08
C ASP A 38 8.89 1.31 -21.75
N GLY A 39 9.17 0.94 -20.49
CA GLY A 39 10.47 0.51 -20.03
C GLY A 39 11.42 1.65 -19.62
N LYS A 40 10.96 2.90 -19.60
CA LYS A 40 11.75 4.05 -19.16
C LYS A 40 11.90 4.03 -17.63
N PRO A 41 13.12 4.18 -17.10
CA PRO A 41 13.33 4.24 -15.66
C PRO A 41 12.60 5.42 -14.99
N VAL A 42 11.88 5.15 -13.90
CA VAL A 42 11.15 6.14 -13.11
C VAL A 42 11.53 5.97 -11.65
N PRO A 43 12.20 6.94 -11.01
CA PRO A 43 12.35 6.96 -9.57
C PRO A 43 10.97 7.04 -8.90
N LEU A 44 10.61 6.03 -8.10
CA LEU A 44 9.28 5.98 -7.47
C LEU A 44 9.01 7.20 -6.59
N ALA A 45 10.05 7.78 -6.01
CA ALA A 45 9.98 9.02 -5.24
C ALA A 45 9.43 10.22 -6.03
N GLN A 46 9.59 10.26 -7.36
CA GLN A 46 9.01 11.32 -8.20
C GLN A 46 7.48 11.22 -8.26
N LEU A 47 6.93 10.00 -8.26
CA LEU A 47 5.49 9.78 -8.27
C LEU A 47 4.89 9.96 -6.87
N ILE A 48 5.62 9.55 -5.83
CA ILE A 48 5.23 9.78 -4.43
C ILE A 48 5.17 11.29 -4.16
N GLY A 49 6.16 12.06 -4.65
CA GLY A 49 6.19 13.52 -4.52
C GLY A 49 6.24 14.00 -3.06
N ASN A 50 5.55 15.11 -2.80
CA ASN A 50 5.52 15.79 -1.49
C ASN A 50 4.13 15.78 -0.83
N LYS A 51 3.26 14.88 -1.25
CA LYS A 51 1.94 14.64 -0.68
C LYS A 51 1.90 13.24 -0.05
N PRO A 52 0.92 12.95 0.81
CA PRO A 52 0.61 11.56 1.13
C PRO A 52 0.45 10.75 -0.15
N ALA A 53 0.82 9.47 -0.12
CA ALA A 53 0.75 8.62 -1.30
C ALA A 53 0.16 7.26 -0.97
N LEU A 54 -0.80 6.80 -1.80
CA LEU A 54 -1.29 5.43 -1.80
C LEU A 54 -0.59 4.66 -2.90
N ILE A 55 0.01 3.53 -2.55
CA ILE A 55 0.71 2.64 -3.46
C ILE A 55 0.07 1.27 -3.37
N GLU A 56 -0.44 0.75 -4.49
CA GLU A 56 -0.96 -0.61 -4.60
C GLU A 56 0.06 -1.51 -5.31
N PHE A 57 0.35 -2.69 -4.77
CA PHE A 57 1.07 -3.76 -5.46
C PHE A 57 0.08 -4.68 -6.15
N TRP A 58 0.12 -4.71 -7.47
CA TRP A 58 -0.97 -5.16 -8.32
C TRP A 58 -0.51 -6.10 -9.45
N ALA A 59 -1.43 -6.89 -10.00
CA ALA A 59 -1.25 -7.65 -11.25
C ALA A 59 -2.58 -7.88 -11.96
N THR A 60 -2.57 -8.09 -13.29
CA THR A 60 -3.78 -8.35 -14.09
C THR A 60 -4.53 -9.61 -13.66
N TRP A 61 -3.79 -10.61 -13.22
CA TRP A 61 -4.33 -11.90 -12.77
C TRP A 61 -4.80 -11.93 -11.31
N CYS A 62 -4.76 -10.80 -10.59
CA CYS A 62 -5.10 -10.71 -9.17
C CYS A 62 -6.60 -10.41 -8.96
N PRO A 63 -7.45 -11.39 -8.56
CA PRO A 63 -8.88 -11.16 -8.38
C PRO A 63 -9.20 -10.12 -7.30
N ARG A 64 -8.44 -10.11 -6.18
CA ARG A 64 -8.61 -9.15 -5.09
C ARG A 64 -8.26 -7.74 -5.51
N CYS A 65 -7.25 -7.57 -6.39
CA CYS A 65 -6.93 -6.27 -6.97
C CYS A 65 -8.09 -5.75 -7.83
N GLN A 66 -8.67 -6.61 -8.67
CA GLN A 66 -9.83 -6.26 -9.49
C GLN A 66 -11.06 -5.90 -8.64
N ALA A 67 -11.25 -6.58 -7.50
CA ALA A 67 -12.31 -6.26 -6.55
C ALA A 67 -12.08 -4.91 -5.83
N LEU A 68 -10.82 -4.48 -5.67
CA LEU A 68 -10.46 -3.17 -5.11
C LEU A 68 -10.65 -2.00 -6.08
N GLU A 69 -10.59 -2.21 -7.40
CA GLU A 69 -10.61 -1.13 -8.40
C GLU A 69 -11.77 -0.12 -8.21
N PRO A 70 -13.03 -0.52 -7.96
CA PRO A 70 -14.12 0.44 -7.75
C PRO A 70 -13.87 1.34 -6.52
N ARG A 71 -13.35 0.77 -5.44
CA ARG A 71 -13.03 1.51 -4.21
C ARG A 71 -11.86 2.48 -4.43
N LEU A 72 -10.84 2.04 -5.17
CA LEU A 72 -9.69 2.90 -5.51
C LEU A 72 -10.09 4.06 -6.43
N LYS A 73 -11.00 3.83 -7.40
CA LYS A 73 -11.57 4.90 -8.23
C LYS A 73 -12.33 5.92 -7.39
N ALA A 74 -13.23 5.46 -6.51
CA ALA A 74 -13.98 6.35 -5.61
C ALA A 74 -13.06 7.12 -4.64
N ALA A 75 -12.04 6.45 -4.10
CA ALA A 75 -11.04 7.09 -3.27
C ALA A 75 -10.22 8.13 -4.05
N TYR A 76 -9.85 7.83 -5.29
CA TYR A 76 -9.15 8.80 -6.15
C TYR A 76 -10.01 10.04 -6.44
N GLU A 77 -11.28 9.89 -6.73
CA GLU A 77 -12.21 11.01 -6.93
C GLU A 77 -12.25 11.93 -5.71
N ARG A 78 -12.25 11.36 -4.50
CA ARG A 78 -12.31 12.09 -3.24
C ARG A 78 -10.99 12.70 -2.81
N TYR A 79 -9.89 11.95 -2.96
CA TYR A 79 -8.58 12.30 -2.38
C TYR A 79 -7.50 12.67 -3.40
N GLY A 80 -7.65 12.41 -4.70
CA GLY A 80 -6.60 12.54 -5.71
C GLY A 80 -5.99 13.93 -5.86
N LYS A 81 -6.68 14.99 -5.37
CA LYS A 81 -6.07 16.33 -5.29
C LYS A 81 -5.07 16.47 -4.15
N ARG A 82 -5.20 15.68 -3.08
CA ARG A 82 -4.42 15.74 -1.85
C ARG A 82 -3.47 14.56 -1.66
N VAL A 83 -3.72 13.44 -2.32
CA VAL A 83 -2.98 12.18 -2.23
C VAL A 83 -2.54 11.76 -3.63
N ASN A 84 -1.31 11.32 -3.78
CA ASN A 84 -0.84 10.69 -5.00
C ASN A 84 -1.17 9.19 -4.97
N PHE A 85 -1.75 8.67 -6.05
CA PHE A 85 -2.09 7.26 -6.21
C PHE A 85 -1.16 6.64 -7.24
N ILE A 86 -0.64 5.45 -6.97
CA ILE A 86 0.31 4.73 -7.82
C ILE A 86 -0.01 3.25 -7.76
N ALA A 87 -0.13 2.58 -8.91
CA ALA A 87 -0.13 1.13 -8.97
C ALA A 87 1.23 0.62 -9.43
N VAL A 88 1.80 -0.31 -8.68
CA VAL A 88 3.04 -1.00 -8.98
C VAL A 88 2.70 -2.40 -9.50
N ALA A 89 2.79 -2.59 -10.81
CA ALA A 89 2.59 -3.90 -11.43
C ALA A 89 3.80 -4.79 -11.12
N VAL A 90 3.54 -5.91 -10.42
CA VAL A 90 4.58 -6.90 -10.07
C VAL A 90 4.89 -7.81 -11.27
N ALA A 91 6.17 -8.10 -11.50
CA ALA A 91 6.63 -8.86 -12.68
C ALA A 91 6.49 -10.39 -12.55
N VAL A 92 5.49 -10.86 -11.80
CA VAL A 92 5.22 -12.29 -11.63
C VAL A 92 4.10 -12.70 -12.56
N ASN A 93 4.39 -13.56 -13.56
CA ASN A 93 3.43 -13.97 -14.60
C ASN A 93 2.72 -12.77 -15.26
N GLU A 94 3.44 -11.68 -15.44
CA GLU A 94 2.93 -10.40 -15.93
C GLU A 94 3.90 -9.79 -16.93
N THR A 95 3.40 -8.93 -17.81
CA THR A 95 4.22 -8.17 -18.78
C THR A 95 3.68 -6.73 -18.90
N PRO A 96 4.49 -5.75 -19.33
CA PRO A 96 3.98 -4.41 -19.64
C PRO A 96 2.87 -4.42 -20.69
N ALA A 97 2.88 -5.38 -21.62
CA ALA A 97 1.85 -5.52 -22.66
C ALA A 97 0.51 -5.97 -22.09
N SER A 98 0.50 -6.96 -21.17
CA SER A 98 -0.72 -7.41 -20.49
C SER A 98 -1.29 -6.30 -19.60
N VAL A 99 -0.44 -5.56 -18.90
CA VAL A 99 -0.86 -4.38 -18.12
C VAL A 99 -1.53 -3.33 -19.02
N ARG A 100 -0.91 -2.97 -20.16
CA ARG A 100 -1.51 -2.02 -21.11
C ARG A 100 -2.85 -2.50 -21.67
N HIS A 101 -2.94 -3.78 -22.00
CA HIS A 101 -4.19 -4.38 -22.48
C HIS A 101 -5.29 -4.27 -21.43
N HIS A 102 -5.00 -4.66 -20.18
CA HIS A 102 -5.96 -4.53 -19.08
C HIS A 102 -6.42 -3.08 -18.88
N LEU A 103 -5.50 -2.12 -18.90
CA LEU A 103 -5.82 -0.70 -18.72
C LEU A 103 -6.62 -0.11 -19.88
N ALA A 104 -6.50 -0.66 -21.10
CA ALA A 104 -7.33 -0.28 -22.23
C ALA A 104 -8.80 -0.70 -22.05
N GLU A 105 -9.04 -1.86 -21.42
CA GLU A 105 -10.38 -2.36 -21.13
C GLU A 105 -10.95 -1.80 -19.82
N ARG A 106 -10.09 -1.55 -18.84
CA ARG A 106 -10.45 -1.12 -17.48
C ARG A 106 -9.59 0.08 -17.05
N PRO A 107 -9.84 1.28 -17.60
CA PRO A 107 -9.01 2.45 -17.33
C PRO A 107 -9.04 2.86 -15.87
N MET A 108 -7.86 3.18 -15.34
CA MET A 108 -7.67 3.70 -13.99
C MET A 108 -7.17 5.16 -14.06
N PRO A 109 -7.57 6.04 -13.14
CA PRO A 109 -7.28 7.47 -13.21
C PRO A 109 -5.90 7.87 -12.66
N PHE A 110 -5.04 6.91 -12.33
CA PHE A 110 -3.71 7.15 -11.76
C PHE A 110 -2.64 6.28 -12.45
N PRO A 111 -1.34 6.63 -12.32
CA PRO A 111 -0.27 5.95 -13.04
C PRO A 111 -0.04 4.52 -12.59
N PHE A 112 0.30 3.67 -13.56
CA PHE A 112 0.84 2.33 -13.38
C PHE A 112 2.31 2.32 -13.75
N VAL A 113 3.12 1.68 -12.91
CA VAL A 113 4.55 1.46 -13.13
C VAL A 113 4.88 -0.02 -13.07
N TRP A 114 6.01 -0.39 -13.68
CA TRP A 114 6.45 -1.75 -13.85
C TRP A 114 7.65 -2.05 -12.94
N ASP A 115 7.51 -3.00 -12.01
CA ASP A 115 8.59 -3.43 -11.11
C ASP A 115 9.28 -4.71 -11.64
N SER A 116 9.98 -4.60 -12.77
CA SER A 116 10.61 -5.72 -13.48
C SER A 116 11.56 -6.57 -12.61
N GLY A 117 12.26 -5.94 -11.68
CA GLY A 117 13.23 -6.59 -10.81
C GLY A 117 12.74 -6.87 -9.40
N GLY A 118 11.48 -6.55 -9.05
CA GLY A 118 10.96 -6.67 -7.69
C GLY A 118 11.61 -5.71 -6.69
N ASN A 119 12.16 -4.59 -7.16
CA ASN A 119 12.84 -3.61 -6.30
C ASN A 119 11.86 -2.89 -5.38
N ALA A 120 10.70 -2.49 -5.91
CA ALA A 120 9.64 -1.89 -5.12
C ALA A 120 9.02 -2.91 -4.16
N VAL A 121 8.74 -4.14 -4.62
CA VAL A 121 8.28 -5.24 -3.76
C VAL A 121 9.19 -5.41 -2.55
N ARG A 122 10.51 -5.46 -2.74
CA ARG A 122 11.47 -5.59 -1.62
C ARG A 122 11.58 -4.35 -0.75
N ALA A 123 11.52 -3.14 -1.32
CA ALA A 123 11.62 -1.90 -0.56
C ALA A 123 10.43 -1.66 0.35
N PHE A 124 9.25 -2.07 -0.08
CA PHE A 124 8.00 -1.97 0.68
C PHE A 124 7.64 -3.26 1.42
N GLN A 125 8.48 -4.30 1.32
CA GLN A 125 8.23 -5.62 1.91
C GLN A 125 6.83 -6.15 1.55
N ALA A 126 6.38 -5.88 0.31
CA ALA A 126 5.06 -6.28 -0.16
C ALA A 126 4.94 -7.82 -0.16
N PRO A 127 4.05 -8.41 0.66
CA PRO A 127 3.99 -9.86 0.83
C PRO A 127 3.25 -10.56 -0.31
N THR A 128 2.38 -9.83 -0.98
CA THR A 128 1.52 -10.33 -2.06
C THR A 128 0.97 -9.17 -2.89
N THR A 129 0.21 -9.47 -3.95
CA THR A 129 -0.64 -8.50 -4.66
C THR A 129 -1.85 -8.12 -3.82
N SER A 130 -2.60 -7.08 -4.21
CA SER A 130 -3.63 -6.43 -3.39
C SER A 130 -3.09 -5.84 -2.06
N TYR A 131 -1.76 -5.71 -1.95
CA TYR A 131 -1.14 -5.00 -0.83
C TYR A 131 -1.17 -3.50 -1.11
N ILE A 132 -1.74 -2.77 -0.15
CA ILE A 132 -1.76 -1.31 -0.16
C ILE A 132 -0.88 -0.79 0.96
N VAL A 133 -0.06 0.19 0.64
CA VAL A 133 0.66 1.00 1.60
C VAL A 133 0.31 2.47 1.39
N ILE A 134 0.00 3.17 2.47
CA ILE A 134 -0.19 4.62 2.43
C ILE A 134 0.97 5.26 3.18
N LEU A 135 1.62 6.20 2.51
CA LEU A 135 2.66 7.04 3.10
C LEU A 135 2.07 8.39 3.50
N ASP A 136 2.50 8.89 4.64
CA ASP A 136 2.24 10.28 5.05
C ASP A 136 3.09 11.27 4.21
N ARG A 137 2.93 12.56 4.45
CA ARG A 137 3.68 13.62 3.77
C ARG A 137 5.20 13.56 4.03
N ALA A 138 5.63 12.99 5.14
CA ALA A 138 7.05 12.77 5.45
C ALA A 138 7.62 11.51 4.74
N GLY A 139 6.79 10.79 3.99
CA GLY A 139 7.14 9.54 3.31
C GLY A 139 7.27 8.36 4.26
N LYS A 140 6.65 8.40 5.44
CA LYS A 140 6.58 7.29 6.38
C LYS A 140 5.29 6.51 6.19
N VAL A 141 5.34 5.21 6.45
CA VAL A 141 4.16 4.34 6.38
C VAL A 141 3.14 4.76 7.44
N ALA A 142 1.96 5.16 6.98
CA ALA A 142 0.80 5.48 7.81
C ALA A 142 -0.22 4.34 7.85
N TYR A 143 -0.24 3.48 6.82
CA TYR A 143 -1.15 2.35 6.72
C TYR A 143 -0.54 1.25 5.86
N THR A 144 -0.84 0.00 6.20
CA THR A 144 -0.63 -1.18 5.36
C THR A 144 -1.82 -2.12 5.45
N GLY A 145 -2.16 -2.77 4.34
CA GLY A 145 -3.25 -3.75 4.30
C GLY A 145 -3.18 -4.64 3.07
N VAL A 146 -3.89 -5.77 3.12
CA VAL A 146 -3.97 -6.76 2.04
C VAL A 146 -5.41 -7.18 1.82
N GLY A 147 -5.78 -7.43 0.58
CA GLY A 147 -7.10 -7.97 0.20
C GLY A 147 -8.09 -6.89 -0.19
N GLU A 148 -9.30 -7.34 -0.52
CA GLU A 148 -10.40 -6.50 -1.03
C GLU A 148 -11.20 -5.77 0.07
N ASP A 149 -11.12 -6.24 1.33
CA ASP A 149 -11.96 -5.72 2.43
C ASP A 149 -11.33 -4.54 3.18
N GLN A 150 -10.24 -3.96 2.63
CA GLN A 150 -9.57 -2.82 3.24
C GLN A 150 -10.46 -1.58 3.27
N ASP A 151 -10.52 -0.88 4.40
CA ASP A 151 -11.16 0.43 4.50
C ASP A 151 -10.21 1.54 4.04
N ILE A 152 -10.10 1.67 2.71
CA ILE A 152 -9.23 2.65 2.04
C ILE A 152 -9.62 4.09 2.42
N ASP A 153 -10.91 4.36 2.58
CA ASP A 153 -11.43 5.68 2.88
C ASP A 153 -11.00 6.13 4.29
N GLN A 154 -11.15 5.25 5.28
CA GLN A 154 -10.70 5.50 6.65
C GLN A 154 -9.18 5.69 6.70
N ALA A 155 -8.42 4.81 6.03
CA ALA A 155 -6.96 4.87 6.02
C ALA A 155 -6.44 6.18 5.39
N LEU A 156 -7.03 6.62 4.28
CA LEU A 156 -6.70 7.90 3.63
C LEU A 156 -7.13 9.11 4.47
N SER A 157 -8.28 9.04 5.13
CA SER A 157 -8.75 10.09 6.04
C SER A 157 -7.72 10.32 7.16
N HIS A 158 -7.23 9.26 7.79
CA HIS A 158 -6.21 9.35 8.83
C HIS A 158 -4.89 9.90 8.30
N ALA A 159 -4.39 9.38 7.16
CA ALA A 159 -3.13 9.82 6.58
C ALA A 159 -3.12 11.30 6.14
N THR A 160 -4.30 11.86 5.83
CA THR A 160 -4.45 13.27 5.43
C THR A 160 -4.85 14.21 6.56
N ALA A 161 -5.23 13.71 7.73
CA ALA A 161 -5.61 14.51 8.90
C ALA A 161 -4.41 14.95 9.75
N THR A 162 -3.27 14.30 9.60
CA THR A 162 -2.02 14.57 10.34
C THR A 162 -1.15 15.64 9.70
N ASP A 163 -1.69 16.42 8.76
CA ASP A 163 -1.02 17.51 8.04
C ASP A 163 -1.20 18.89 8.70
#